data_d6e20a31b3c89674867f29f80b6dc62d
#
_entry.id   d6e20a31b3c89674867f29f80b6dc62d
#
_cell.length_a   1.000
_cell.length_b   1.000
_cell.length_c   1.000
_cell.angle_alpha   90.00
_cell.angle_beta   90.00
_cell.angle_gamma   90.00
#
_symmetry.space_group_name_H-M   'P 1'
#
loop_
_entity.id
_entity.type
_entity.pdbx_description
1 polymer ?
#
loop_
_entity_poly.entity_id
_entity_poly.type
_entity_poly.pdbx_seq_one_letter_code
_entity_poly.pdbx_strand_id
1 'polypeptide(L)'
;DAKDFDDALSFKTLPEGLFEVGIHIADVSHYVKPGTLLDDEAYQRGTSVYLVDRVVPMLPEQLSNKVCSLRPNEEKLTFSAIFTLDAFGNIKEQKFGRTVINSNYRFAYHEAQHIIETEKGEIPANISLTSKGYTTNQQVVEAILQLDKTAKVLRKKRMQSGAISFDKEEVKFKLDENQQPTDVFVKTSKDANKLIEEYMLLANKKVSEFVAKQDPKKTFVFRVHDEPDEAKLDQLKRVIGSFGYSLNLASAESTAHSINKLLKDIRNKREQNLIDTL
;
A
#
# COMPACT_ATOMS: atom_id res chain seq x y z
N ASP A 1 4.86 5.76 15.15
CA ASP A 1 3.45 6.00 15.48
C ASP A 1 2.90 7.07 14.54
N ALA A 2 2.33 6.64 13.39
CA ALA A 2 1.79 7.55 12.39
C ALA A 2 0.64 8.39 12.98
N LYS A 3 0.58 9.66 12.59
CA LYS A 3 -0.49 10.60 12.95
C LYS A 3 -1.26 11.09 11.73
N ASP A 4 -0.69 10.88 10.56
CA ASP A 4 -1.14 11.28 9.22
C ASP A 4 -1.71 10.05 8.51
N PHE A 5 -3.00 9.79 8.69
CA PHE A 5 -3.69 8.69 8.01
C PHE A 5 -4.27 9.20 6.70
N ASP A 6 -3.59 8.92 5.60
CA ASP A 6 -3.95 9.39 4.27
C ASP A 6 -5.02 8.51 3.61
N ASP A 7 -5.16 7.26 4.06
CA ASP A 7 -6.06 6.27 3.47
C ASP A 7 -6.89 5.53 4.51
N ALA A 8 -8.06 5.05 4.10
CA ALA A 8 -8.94 4.19 4.87
C ALA A 8 -9.66 3.21 3.94
N LEU A 9 -10.05 2.06 4.48
CA LEU A 9 -10.89 1.09 3.80
C LEU A 9 -12.26 1.00 4.50
N SER A 10 -13.33 0.88 3.73
CA SER A 10 -14.63 0.47 4.22
C SER A 10 -15.04 -0.86 3.62
N PHE A 11 -15.84 -1.62 4.37
CA PHE A 11 -16.31 -2.93 3.95
C PHE A 11 -17.79 -3.11 4.29
N LYS A 12 -18.55 -3.68 3.34
CA LYS A 12 -19.95 -4.03 3.53
C LYS A 12 -20.28 -5.31 2.78
N THR A 13 -20.85 -6.29 3.47
CA THR A 13 -21.42 -7.49 2.85
C THR A 13 -22.69 -7.14 2.10
N LEU A 14 -22.84 -7.66 0.89
CA LEU A 14 -24.00 -7.52 0.03
C LEU A 14 -24.65 -8.90 -0.21
N PRO A 15 -25.90 -8.96 -0.71
CA PRO A 15 -26.52 -10.21 -1.13
C PRO A 15 -25.71 -10.96 -2.20
N GLU A 16 -26.04 -12.23 -2.43
CA GLU A 16 -25.47 -13.07 -3.48
C GLU A 16 -23.94 -13.29 -3.39
N GLY A 17 -23.37 -13.18 -2.19
CA GLY A 17 -21.94 -13.37 -1.99
C GLY A 17 -21.07 -12.23 -2.53
N LEU A 18 -21.67 -11.09 -2.82
CA LEU A 18 -20.98 -9.85 -3.18
C LEU A 18 -20.60 -9.07 -1.93
N PHE A 19 -19.66 -8.16 -2.09
CA PHE A 19 -19.28 -7.19 -1.06
C PHE A 19 -18.83 -5.87 -1.66
N GLU A 20 -19.09 -4.80 -0.94
CA GLU A 20 -18.65 -3.47 -1.29
C GLU A 20 -17.38 -3.13 -0.51
N VAL A 21 -16.37 -2.65 -1.22
CA VAL A 21 -15.14 -2.13 -0.64
C VAL A 21 -14.97 -0.70 -1.09
N GLY A 22 -14.90 0.23 -0.11
CA GLY A 22 -14.52 1.61 -0.36
C GLY A 22 -13.04 1.81 -0.04
N ILE A 23 -12.36 2.52 -0.92
CA ILE A 23 -10.97 2.96 -0.76
C ILE A 23 -11.02 4.47 -0.72
N HIS A 24 -10.71 5.04 0.44
CA HIS A 24 -10.91 6.43 0.76
C HIS A 24 -9.56 7.12 0.95
N ILE A 25 -9.31 8.19 0.20
CA ILE A 25 -8.10 8.99 0.29
C ILE A 25 -8.48 10.39 0.79
N ALA A 26 -7.73 10.93 1.72
CA ALA A 26 -7.96 12.27 2.26
C ALA A 26 -8.05 13.31 1.13
N ASP A 27 -9.13 14.12 1.10
CA ASP A 27 -9.32 15.17 0.09
C ASP A 27 -8.50 16.42 0.46
N VAL A 28 -7.19 16.32 0.35
CA VAL A 28 -6.26 17.43 0.59
C VAL A 28 -6.58 18.62 -0.31
N SER A 29 -7.05 18.37 -1.54
CA SER A 29 -7.40 19.41 -2.53
C SER A 29 -8.59 20.27 -2.11
N HIS A 30 -9.38 19.84 -1.12
CA HIS A 30 -10.41 20.67 -0.52
C HIS A 30 -9.81 21.84 0.24
N TYR A 31 -8.70 21.64 0.93
CA TYR A 31 -8.04 22.60 1.81
C TYR A 31 -6.94 23.39 1.12
N VAL A 32 -6.12 22.71 0.32
CA VAL A 32 -5.01 23.32 -0.44
C VAL A 32 -5.55 23.73 -1.81
N LYS A 33 -5.82 25.02 -1.96
CA LYS A 33 -6.33 25.58 -3.22
C LYS A 33 -5.19 26.12 -4.07
N PRO A 34 -5.23 25.92 -5.39
CA PRO A 34 -4.25 26.48 -6.31
C PRO A 34 -4.06 27.98 -6.16
N GLY A 35 -2.81 28.47 -6.17
CA GLY A 35 -2.46 29.88 -6.10
C GLY A 35 -2.61 30.51 -4.71
N THR A 36 -2.76 29.71 -3.66
CA THR A 36 -2.71 30.19 -2.27
C THR A 36 -1.29 30.11 -1.71
N LEU A 37 -0.99 30.90 -0.67
CA LEU A 37 0.32 30.82 0.01
C LEU A 37 0.66 29.40 0.49
N LEU A 38 -0.34 28.61 0.85
CA LEU A 38 -0.17 27.23 1.26
C LEU A 38 0.24 26.32 0.08
N ASP A 39 -0.37 26.54 -1.08
CA ASP A 39 -0.03 25.85 -2.33
C ASP A 39 1.39 26.22 -2.79
N ASP A 40 1.74 27.51 -2.76
CA ASP A 40 3.07 28.00 -3.13
C ASP A 40 4.15 27.39 -2.23
N GLU A 41 3.94 27.36 -0.91
CA GLU A 41 4.88 26.75 0.04
C GLU A 41 5.01 25.24 -0.18
N ALA A 42 3.89 24.54 -0.41
CA ALA A 42 3.91 23.12 -0.70
C ALA A 42 4.63 22.81 -2.03
N TYR A 43 4.43 23.65 -3.03
CA TYR A 43 5.10 23.53 -4.33
C TYR A 43 6.62 23.71 -4.18
N GLN A 44 7.08 24.69 -3.40
CA GLN A 44 8.50 24.90 -3.14
C GLN A 44 9.16 23.76 -2.37
N ARG A 45 8.45 23.19 -1.38
CA ARG A 45 8.93 22.01 -0.64
C ARG A 45 8.95 20.75 -1.50
N GLY A 46 7.96 20.56 -2.35
CA GLY A 46 7.83 19.46 -3.29
C GLY A 46 7.56 18.08 -2.67
N THR A 47 8.00 17.85 -1.43
CA THR A 47 7.80 16.57 -0.72
C THR A 47 7.94 16.75 0.80
N SER A 48 7.45 15.76 1.55
CA SER A 48 7.82 15.61 2.97
C SER A 48 9.13 14.83 3.08
N VAL A 49 10.01 15.25 4.00
CA VAL A 49 11.31 14.62 4.23
C VAL A 49 11.27 13.84 5.55
N TYR A 50 11.48 12.52 5.46
CA TYR A 50 11.46 11.61 6.61
C TYR A 50 12.90 11.37 7.08
N LEU A 51 13.25 11.95 8.22
CA LEU A 51 14.53 11.74 8.90
C LEU A 51 14.37 10.59 9.91
N VAL A 52 15.49 10.18 10.52
CA VAL A 52 15.48 9.08 11.49
C VAL A 52 14.66 9.45 12.74
N ASP A 53 14.74 10.70 13.18
CA ASP A 53 14.17 11.22 14.42
C ASP A 53 12.90 12.07 14.21
N ARG A 54 12.66 12.60 12.98
CA ARG A 54 11.54 13.51 12.72
C ARG A 54 11.11 13.52 11.27
N VAL A 55 9.96 14.12 11.02
CA VAL A 55 9.47 14.43 9.67
C VAL A 55 9.46 15.94 9.48
N VAL A 56 9.99 16.41 8.34
CA VAL A 56 9.79 17.79 7.85
C VAL A 56 8.65 17.73 6.84
N PRO A 57 7.43 18.09 7.21
CA PRO A 57 6.26 17.88 6.36
C PRO A 57 6.20 18.91 5.22
N MET A 58 5.67 18.48 4.06
CA MET A 58 5.36 19.36 2.94
C MET A 58 4.21 20.32 3.28
N LEU A 59 3.21 19.84 4.01
CA LEU A 59 2.07 20.62 4.49
C LEU A 59 2.14 20.80 6.01
N PRO A 60 1.57 21.88 6.57
CA PRO A 60 1.51 22.07 8.01
C PRO A 60 0.87 20.86 8.72
N GLU A 61 1.41 20.48 9.89
CA GLU A 61 0.91 19.34 10.68
C GLU A 61 -0.57 19.48 11.09
N GLN A 62 -1.10 20.70 11.14
CA GLN A 62 -2.52 20.93 11.34
C GLN A 62 -3.38 20.36 10.21
N LEU A 63 -2.87 20.34 8.99
CA LEU A 63 -3.52 19.68 7.87
C LEU A 63 -3.20 18.17 7.87
N SER A 64 -1.93 17.80 7.79
CA SER A 64 -1.52 16.40 7.63
C SER A 64 -1.93 15.52 8.80
N ASN A 65 -1.72 15.98 10.06
CA ASN A 65 -1.95 15.16 11.25
C ASN A 65 -3.37 15.31 11.85
N LYS A 66 -4.15 16.32 11.42
CA LYS A 66 -5.47 16.61 12.01
C LYS A 66 -6.59 16.63 10.97
N VAL A 67 -6.66 17.70 10.18
CA VAL A 67 -7.83 17.95 9.33
C VAL A 67 -7.95 16.92 8.21
N CYS A 68 -6.86 16.61 7.52
CA CYS A 68 -6.81 15.61 6.45
C CYS A 68 -6.67 14.19 6.97
N SER A 69 -6.12 13.99 8.17
CA SER A 69 -5.91 12.65 8.71
C SER A 69 -7.23 11.93 8.99
N LEU A 70 -7.42 10.74 8.41
CA LEU A 70 -8.64 9.93 8.49
C LEU A 70 -8.76 9.22 9.85
N ARG A 71 -8.80 10.02 10.92
CA ARG A 71 -8.83 9.56 12.30
C ARG A 71 -10.18 8.92 12.65
N PRO A 72 -10.20 7.92 13.55
CA PRO A 72 -11.45 7.28 13.93
C PRO A 72 -12.39 8.24 14.68
N ASN A 73 -13.69 8.03 14.50
CA ASN A 73 -14.80 8.75 15.12
C ASN A 73 -14.83 10.26 14.78
N GLU A 74 -14.26 10.64 13.64
CA GLU A 74 -14.32 12.00 13.11
C GLU A 74 -14.80 11.95 11.66
N GLU A 75 -15.67 12.92 11.29
CA GLU A 75 -16.05 13.10 9.89
C GLU A 75 -14.90 13.70 9.09
N LYS A 76 -14.56 13.07 7.97
CA LYS A 76 -13.45 13.48 7.10
C LYS A 76 -13.87 13.54 5.66
N LEU A 77 -13.39 14.56 4.96
CA LEU A 77 -13.56 14.69 3.51
C LEU A 77 -12.56 13.77 2.80
N THR A 78 -13.08 12.99 1.86
CA THR A 78 -12.26 12.03 1.11
C THR A 78 -12.62 12.06 -0.37
N PHE A 79 -11.68 11.60 -1.18
CA PHE A 79 -11.92 11.14 -2.53
C PHE A 79 -11.96 9.61 -2.51
N SER A 80 -13.06 9.02 -2.95
CA SER A 80 -13.29 7.58 -2.75
C SER A 80 -13.43 6.84 -4.08
N ALA A 81 -12.85 5.64 -4.10
CA ALA A 81 -13.10 4.61 -5.10
C ALA A 81 -13.88 3.47 -4.42
N ILE A 82 -15.12 3.25 -4.85
CA ILE A 82 -16.01 2.26 -4.26
C ILE A 82 -16.25 1.17 -5.28
N PHE A 83 -16.01 -0.08 -4.91
CA PHE A 83 -16.13 -1.25 -5.76
C PHE A 83 -17.10 -2.27 -5.18
N THR A 84 -18.00 -2.78 -6.00
CA THR A 84 -18.71 -4.03 -5.71
C THR A 84 -17.94 -5.19 -6.31
N LEU A 85 -17.50 -6.13 -5.46
CA LEU A 85 -16.66 -7.25 -5.82
C LEU A 85 -17.38 -8.59 -5.57
N ASP A 86 -17.05 -9.60 -6.38
CA ASP A 86 -17.36 -10.99 -6.06
C ASP A 86 -16.20 -11.67 -5.29
N ALA A 87 -16.40 -12.90 -4.83
CA ALA A 87 -15.42 -13.68 -4.08
C ALA A 87 -14.11 -13.93 -4.84
N PHE A 88 -14.13 -13.77 -6.16
CA PHE A 88 -12.95 -13.90 -7.03
C PHE A 88 -12.25 -12.56 -7.30
N GLY A 89 -12.69 -11.47 -6.65
CA GLY A 89 -12.14 -10.13 -6.85
C GLY A 89 -12.46 -9.54 -8.24
N ASN A 90 -13.54 -9.96 -8.88
CA ASN A 90 -14.01 -9.33 -10.10
C ASN A 90 -14.91 -8.17 -9.74
N ILE A 91 -14.70 -7.03 -10.40
CA ILE A 91 -15.49 -5.82 -10.20
C ILE A 91 -16.80 -5.96 -10.96
N LYS A 92 -17.92 -5.81 -10.26
CA LYS A 92 -19.29 -5.76 -10.82
C LYS A 92 -19.72 -4.31 -11.04
N GLU A 93 -19.43 -3.44 -10.06
CA GLU A 93 -19.71 -2.01 -10.14
C GLU A 93 -18.56 -1.21 -9.58
N GLN A 94 -18.42 0.03 -10.05
CA GLN A 94 -17.43 0.97 -9.53
C GLN A 94 -17.98 2.39 -9.54
N LYS A 95 -17.64 3.16 -8.50
CA LYS A 95 -17.99 4.57 -8.34
C LYS A 95 -16.79 5.35 -7.84
N PHE A 96 -16.60 6.57 -8.37
CA PHE A 96 -15.53 7.48 -7.97
C PHE A 96 -16.09 8.85 -7.65
N GLY A 97 -15.63 9.47 -6.59
CA GLY A 97 -16.08 10.81 -6.24
C GLY A 97 -15.67 11.26 -4.85
N ARG A 98 -16.03 12.51 -4.55
CA ARG A 98 -15.87 13.08 -3.22
C ARG A 98 -16.91 12.50 -2.28
N THR A 99 -16.48 12.16 -1.08
CA THR A 99 -17.33 11.59 -0.03
C THR A 99 -16.96 12.19 1.32
N VAL A 100 -17.82 11.94 2.28
CA VAL A 100 -17.54 12.13 3.71
C VAL A 100 -17.54 10.76 4.34
N ILE A 101 -16.50 10.45 5.11
CA ILE A 101 -16.44 9.21 5.89
C ILE A 101 -16.33 9.51 7.37
N ASN A 102 -16.78 8.56 8.19
CA ASN A 102 -16.50 8.51 9.62
C ASN A 102 -15.88 7.15 9.91
N SER A 103 -14.57 7.12 10.12
CA SER A 103 -13.83 5.87 10.38
C SER A 103 -14.22 5.33 11.75
N ASN A 104 -14.54 4.04 11.84
CA ASN A 104 -14.95 3.41 13.09
C ASN A 104 -13.77 2.86 13.90
N TYR A 105 -12.71 2.38 13.21
CA TYR A 105 -11.61 1.67 13.83
C TYR A 105 -10.28 2.08 13.21
N ARG A 106 -9.26 2.07 14.05
CA ARG A 106 -7.86 2.21 13.65
C ARG A 106 -7.09 0.99 14.14
N PHE A 107 -6.30 0.41 13.27
CA PHE A 107 -5.36 -0.66 13.60
C PHE A 107 -3.95 -0.29 13.16
N ALA A 108 -2.98 -0.61 13.99
CA ALA A 108 -1.60 -0.68 13.51
C ALA A 108 -1.42 -1.97 12.67
N TYR A 109 -0.46 -1.97 11.75
CA TYR A 109 -0.23 -3.13 10.88
C TYR A 109 -0.02 -4.44 11.64
N HIS A 110 0.66 -4.39 12.78
CA HIS A 110 0.90 -5.58 13.61
C HIS A 110 -0.35 -6.06 14.35
N GLU A 111 -1.29 -5.16 14.69
CA GLU A 111 -2.59 -5.53 15.24
C GLU A 111 -3.48 -6.18 14.19
N ALA A 112 -3.57 -5.58 13.00
CA ALA A 112 -4.30 -6.17 11.87
C ALA A 112 -3.69 -7.51 11.44
N GLN A 113 -2.36 -7.62 11.44
CA GLN A 113 -1.67 -8.88 11.15
C GLN A 113 -1.99 -9.96 12.18
N HIS A 114 -2.08 -9.60 13.45
CA HIS A 114 -2.46 -10.54 14.51
C HIS A 114 -3.89 -11.07 14.28
N ILE A 115 -4.83 -10.21 13.89
CA ILE A 115 -6.19 -10.64 13.53
C ILE A 115 -6.15 -11.60 12.33
N ILE A 116 -5.38 -11.30 11.28
CA ILE A 116 -5.24 -12.16 10.10
C ILE A 116 -4.67 -13.54 10.47
N GLU A 117 -3.66 -13.58 11.34
CA GLU A 117 -2.98 -14.82 11.73
C GLU A 117 -3.81 -15.68 12.70
N THR A 118 -4.57 -15.05 13.60
CA THR A 118 -5.30 -15.77 14.66
C THR A 118 -6.79 -15.93 14.37
N GLU A 119 -7.34 -15.18 13.43
CA GLU A 119 -8.78 -15.08 13.13
C GLU A 119 -9.61 -14.62 14.34
N LYS A 120 -8.98 -13.96 15.31
CA LYS A 120 -9.61 -13.50 16.56
C LYS A 120 -9.53 -12.00 16.71
N GLY A 121 -10.54 -11.44 17.40
CA GLY A 121 -10.60 -10.01 17.70
C GLY A 121 -9.84 -9.59 18.97
N GLU A 122 -9.26 -10.54 19.71
CA GLU A 122 -8.48 -10.27 20.91
C GLU A 122 -7.08 -9.82 20.55
N ILE A 123 -6.71 -8.60 20.95
CA ILE A 123 -5.38 -8.02 20.75
C ILE A 123 -4.68 -7.97 22.10
N PRO A 124 -3.66 -8.79 22.33
CA PRO A 124 -2.94 -8.82 23.61
C PRO A 124 -2.08 -7.56 23.81
N ALA A 125 -1.77 -7.23 25.06
CA ALA A 125 -1.07 -6.01 25.43
C ALA A 125 0.30 -5.82 24.74
N ASN A 126 1.02 -6.90 24.50
CA ASN A 126 2.31 -6.89 23.81
C ASN A 126 2.21 -6.66 22.28
N ILE A 127 1.01 -6.82 21.71
CA ILE A 127 0.72 -6.54 20.31
C ILE A 127 0.05 -5.17 20.16
N SER A 128 -0.75 -4.75 21.15
CA SER A 128 -1.47 -3.48 21.09
C SER A 128 -0.54 -2.27 21.04
N LEU A 129 -0.88 -1.33 20.14
CA LEU A 129 -0.19 -0.05 20.02
C LEU A 129 -0.18 0.77 21.31
N THR A 130 -1.21 0.60 22.16
CA THR A 130 -1.37 1.31 23.44
C THR A 130 -0.75 0.56 24.61
N SER A 131 -0.12 -0.59 24.38
CA SER A 131 0.38 -1.50 25.42
C SER A 131 -0.71 -1.97 26.40
N LYS A 132 -1.98 -1.87 26.01
CA LYS A 132 -3.14 -2.39 26.75
C LYS A 132 -3.90 -3.34 25.84
N GLY A 133 -4.14 -4.56 26.30
CA GLY A 133 -4.96 -5.53 25.56
C GLY A 133 -6.39 -5.02 25.41
N TYR A 134 -6.99 -5.34 24.26
CA TYR A 134 -8.40 -5.03 23.96
C TYR A 134 -9.00 -6.07 23.03
N THR A 135 -10.32 -6.05 22.88
CA THR A 135 -11.03 -6.91 21.93
C THR A 135 -11.85 -6.06 20.99
N THR A 136 -11.68 -6.28 19.67
CA THR A 136 -12.55 -5.69 18.65
C THR A 136 -13.77 -6.59 18.41
N ASN A 137 -14.81 -6.03 17.77
CA ASN A 137 -16.02 -6.82 17.52
C ASN A 137 -15.85 -7.80 16.35
N GLN A 138 -16.69 -8.83 16.33
CA GLN A 138 -16.62 -9.91 15.36
C GLN A 138 -16.83 -9.44 13.90
N GLN A 139 -17.68 -8.44 13.68
CA GLN A 139 -17.91 -7.88 12.33
C GLN A 139 -16.66 -7.26 11.74
N VAL A 140 -15.83 -6.60 12.56
CA VAL A 140 -14.54 -6.03 12.13
C VAL A 140 -13.54 -7.12 11.81
N VAL A 141 -13.50 -8.19 12.61
CA VAL A 141 -12.66 -9.38 12.32
C VAL A 141 -13.02 -9.95 10.96
N GLU A 142 -14.29 -10.22 10.72
CA GLU A 142 -14.78 -10.75 9.45
C GLU A 142 -14.47 -9.84 8.25
N ALA A 143 -14.60 -8.52 8.44
CA ALA A 143 -14.25 -7.55 7.41
C ALA A 143 -12.75 -7.60 7.07
N ILE A 144 -11.86 -7.62 8.08
CA ILE A 144 -10.41 -7.70 7.87
C ILE A 144 -10.03 -9.01 7.16
N LEU A 145 -10.59 -10.14 7.59
CA LEU A 145 -10.32 -11.45 6.98
C LEU A 145 -10.82 -11.53 5.53
N GLN A 146 -12.00 -10.97 5.25
CA GLN A 146 -12.52 -10.94 3.88
C GLN A 146 -11.70 -9.99 2.99
N LEU A 147 -11.28 -8.83 3.50
CA LEU A 147 -10.39 -7.91 2.80
C LEU A 147 -9.04 -8.60 2.50
N ASP A 148 -8.43 -9.29 3.46
CA ASP A 148 -7.19 -10.02 3.26
C ASP A 148 -7.33 -11.12 2.21
N LYS A 149 -8.38 -11.93 2.30
CA LYS A 149 -8.67 -12.98 1.32
C LYS A 149 -8.77 -12.42 -0.10
N THR A 150 -9.46 -11.30 -0.27
CA THR A 150 -9.61 -10.65 -1.57
C THR A 150 -8.32 -10.02 -2.05
N ALA A 151 -7.55 -9.38 -1.17
CA ALA A 151 -6.23 -8.83 -1.50
C ALA A 151 -5.28 -9.94 -2.01
N LYS A 152 -5.29 -11.12 -1.39
CA LYS A 152 -4.53 -12.31 -1.86
C LYS A 152 -4.96 -12.74 -3.27
N VAL A 153 -6.26 -12.70 -3.57
CA VAL A 153 -6.76 -13.00 -4.93
C VAL A 153 -6.30 -11.95 -5.93
N LEU A 154 -6.42 -10.66 -5.60
CA LEU A 154 -5.96 -9.56 -6.45
C LEU A 154 -4.46 -9.66 -6.72
N ARG A 155 -3.65 -9.89 -5.68
CA ARG A 155 -2.21 -10.09 -5.80
C ARG A 155 -1.88 -11.27 -6.70
N LYS A 156 -2.54 -12.41 -6.54
CA LYS A 156 -2.34 -13.57 -7.39
C LYS A 156 -2.58 -13.24 -8.87
N LYS A 157 -3.68 -12.54 -9.19
CA LYS A 157 -3.98 -12.08 -10.56
C LYS A 157 -2.89 -11.15 -11.08
N ARG A 158 -2.45 -10.20 -10.28
CA ARG A 158 -1.38 -9.24 -10.65
C ARG A 158 -0.07 -9.97 -10.95
N MET A 159 0.33 -10.91 -10.10
CA MET A 159 1.54 -11.71 -10.32
C MET A 159 1.44 -12.58 -11.59
N GLN A 160 0.28 -13.17 -11.86
CA GLN A 160 0.02 -13.92 -13.10
C GLN A 160 0.05 -13.03 -14.35
N SER A 161 -0.27 -11.74 -14.22
CA SER A 161 -0.19 -10.75 -15.30
C SER A 161 1.20 -10.15 -15.50
N GLY A 162 2.25 -10.74 -14.90
CA GLY A 162 3.64 -10.35 -15.12
C GLY A 162 4.19 -9.29 -14.14
N ALA A 163 3.53 -9.06 -13.01
CA ALA A 163 4.12 -8.22 -11.96
C ALA A 163 5.35 -8.90 -11.34
N ILE A 164 6.36 -8.09 -10.99
CA ILE A 164 7.55 -8.56 -10.29
C ILE A 164 7.42 -8.18 -8.81
N SER A 165 7.72 -9.14 -7.91
CA SER A 165 7.69 -8.92 -6.46
C SER A 165 9.08 -8.62 -5.95
N PHE A 166 9.34 -7.36 -5.65
CA PHE A 166 10.54 -6.94 -4.91
C PHE A 166 10.19 -6.81 -3.44
N ASP A 167 10.46 -7.84 -2.65
CA ASP A 167 10.35 -7.78 -1.19
C ASP A 167 11.59 -7.08 -0.63
N LYS A 168 11.59 -5.74 -0.62
CA LYS A 168 12.68 -4.96 -0.01
C LYS A 168 12.57 -5.00 1.52
N GLU A 169 13.71 -5.29 2.13
CA GLU A 169 13.87 -5.13 3.58
C GLU A 169 14.01 -3.64 3.91
N GLU A 170 13.16 -3.13 4.79
CA GLU A 170 13.23 -1.76 5.27
C GLU A 170 13.98 -1.70 6.59
N VAL A 171 15.17 -1.08 6.57
CA VAL A 171 15.96 -0.86 7.78
C VAL A 171 15.34 0.26 8.60
N LYS A 172 15.05 0.00 9.86
CA LYS A 172 14.54 0.95 10.86
C LYS A 172 15.49 1.06 12.04
N PHE A 173 15.47 2.21 12.69
CA PHE A 173 16.28 2.49 13.87
C PHE A 173 15.40 2.51 15.11
N LYS A 174 15.91 1.94 16.21
CA LYS A 174 15.39 2.21 17.55
C LYS A 174 16.07 3.47 18.08
N LEU A 175 15.28 4.36 18.64
CA LEU A 175 15.78 5.61 19.22
C LEU A 175 15.65 5.56 20.74
N ASP A 176 16.58 6.21 21.44
CA ASP A 176 16.48 6.46 22.87
C ASP A 176 15.59 7.67 23.19
N GLU A 177 15.50 8.03 24.47
CA GLU A 177 14.71 9.18 24.95
C GLU A 177 15.21 10.53 24.38
N ASN A 178 16.47 10.60 23.95
CA ASN A 178 17.10 11.77 23.33
C ASN A 178 17.03 11.73 21.81
N GLN A 179 16.24 10.81 21.21
CA GLN A 179 16.11 10.62 19.77
C GLN A 179 17.41 10.16 19.06
N GLN A 180 18.35 9.54 19.83
CA GLN A 180 19.58 9.00 19.25
C GLN A 180 19.38 7.52 18.86
N PRO A 181 19.89 7.10 17.69
CA PRO A 181 19.81 5.71 17.27
C PRO A 181 20.61 4.78 18.21
N THR A 182 19.93 3.76 18.76
CA THR A 182 20.53 2.79 19.67
C THR A 182 20.64 1.40 19.08
N ASP A 183 19.80 1.07 18.09
CA ASP A 183 19.77 -0.26 17.50
C ASP A 183 19.14 -0.18 16.08
N VAL A 184 19.38 -1.23 15.29
CA VAL A 184 18.86 -1.36 13.92
C VAL A 184 18.04 -2.64 13.84
N PHE A 185 16.86 -2.54 13.22
CA PHE A 185 16.04 -3.71 12.95
C PHE A 185 15.47 -3.67 11.53
N VAL A 186 15.19 -4.85 11.01
CA VAL A 186 14.59 -4.99 9.68
C VAL A 186 13.08 -5.13 9.82
N LYS A 187 12.35 -4.24 9.15
CA LYS A 187 10.89 -4.33 9.05
C LYS A 187 10.51 -5.14 7.82
N THR A 188 9.85 -6.25 8.03
CA THR A 188 9.31 -7.08 6.95
C THR A 188 7.87 -6.71 6.61
N SER A 189 7.54 -6.67 5.32
CA SER A 189 6.17 -6.49 4.84
C SER A 189 5.39 -7.80 5.00
N LYS A 190 4.31 -7.77 5.78
CA LYS A 190 3.41 -8.90 6.02
C LYS A 190 2.07 -8.75 5.28
N ASP A 191 1.16 -9.68 5.49
CA ASP A 191 -0.16 -9.72 4.82
C ASP A 191 -0.97 -8.44 5.05
N ALA A 192 -0.97 -7.88 6.25
CA ALA A 192 -1.64 -6.62 6.54
C ALA A 192 -1.12 -5.43 5.70
N ASN A 193 0.21 -5.37 5.46
CA ASN A 193 0.79 -4.37 4.57
C ASN A 193 0.38 -4.60 3.12
N LYS A 194 0.44 -5.86 2.68
CA LYS A 194 0.07 -6.27 1.32
C LYS A 194 -1.41 -6.08 1.03
N LEU A 195 -2.27 -6.21 2.04
CA LEU A 195 -3.69 -5.92 1.95
C LEU A 195 -3.91 -4.45 1.52
N ILE A 196 -3.33 -3.50 2.25
CA ILE A 196 -3.45 -2.08 1.91
C ILE A 196 -2.86 -1.80 0.53
N GLU A 197 -1.66 -2.32 0.23
CA GLU A 197 -1.00 -2.18 -1.07
C GLU A 197 -1.91 -2.59 -2.24
N GLU A 198 -2.54 -3.77 -2.17
CA GLU A 198 -3.37 -4.27 -3.28
C GLU A 198 -4.63 -3.41 -3.50
N TYR A 199 -5.25 -2.89 -2.45
CA TYR A 199 -6.39 -1.99 -2.60
C TYR A 199 -5.96 -0.61 -3.12
N MET A 200 -4.82 -0.07 -2.72
CA MET A 200 -4.28 1.17 -3.28
C MET A 200 -3.95 1.00 -4.76
N LEU A 201 -3.32 -0.12 -5.15
CA LEU A 201 -3.05 -0.44 -6.56
C LEU A 201 -4.35 -0.58 -7.37
N LEU A 202 -5.38 -1.23 -6.80
CA LEU A 202 -6.69 -1.36 -7.44
C LEU A 202 -7.31 0.01 -7.70
N ALA A 203 -7.36 0.89 -6.69
CA ALA A 203 -7.90 2.24 -6.82
C ALA A 203 -7.14 3.04 -7.87
N ASN A 204 -5.80 3.10 -7.78
CA ASN A 204 -4.95 3.85 -8.69
C ASN A 204 -5.16 3.41 -10.15
N LYS A 205 -5.16 2.10 -10.40
CA LYS A 205 -5.38 1.54 -11.74
C LYS A 205 -6.76 1.89 -12.27
N LYS A 206 -7.82 1.71 -11.46
CA LYS A 206 -9.20 1.91 -11.91
C LYS A 206 -9.55 3.39 -12.09
N VAL A 207 -9.03 4.27 -11.27
CA VAL A 207 -9.17 5.72 -11.47
C VAL A 207 -8.45 6.15 -12.74
N SER A 208 -7.23 5.70 -12.99
CA SER A 208 -6.48 5.99 -14.21
C SER A 208 -7.24 5.51 -15.46
N GLU A 209 -7.74 4.26 -15.44
CA GLU A 209 -8.56 3.71 -16.53
C GLU A 209 -9.86 4.52 -16.75
N PHE A 210 -10.49 4.96 -15.67
CA PHE A 210 -11.72 5.75 -15.72
C PHE A 210 -11.46 7.11 -16.36
N VAL A 211 -10.41 7.83 -15.93
CA VAL A 211 -10.10 9.16 -16.48
C VAL A 211 -9.65 9.05 -17.94
N ALA A 212 -8.86 8.04 -18.30
CA ALA A 212 -8.40 7.82 -19.67
C ALA A 212 -9.55 7.56 -20.67
N LYS A 213 -10.70 7.06 -20.19
CA LYS A 213 -11.91 6.80 -21.00
C LYS A 213 -12.87 7.99 -21.10
N GLN A 214 -12.60 9.12 -20.41
CA GLN A 214 -13.49 10.29 -20.48
C GLN A 214 -13.44 10.93 -21.85
N ASP A 215 -14.61 11.41 -22.32
CA ASP A 215 -14.75 12.21 -23.54
C ASP A 215 -15.56 13.49 -23.18
N PRO A 216 -15.04 14.70 -23.43
CA PRO A 216 -13.69 14.98 -23.94
C PRO A 216 -12.57 14.55 -22.97
N LYS A 217 -11.40 14.22 -23.50
CA LYS A 217 -10.23 13.83 -22.71
C LYS A 217 -9.89 14.89 -21.67
N LYS A 218 -9.65 14.43 -20.44
CA LYS A 218 -9.24 15.28 -19.32
C LYS A 218 -7.75 15.18 -19.09
N THR A 219 -7.14 16.29 -18.68
CA THR A 219 -5.75 16.28 -18.21
C THR A 219 -5.65 15.46 -16.95
N PHE A 220 -4.73 14.50 -16.93
CA PHE A 220 -4.46 13.64 -15.79
C PHE A 220 -2.99 13.25 -15.76
N VAL A 221 -2.41 13.09 -14.56
CA VAL A 221 -1.01 12.69 -14.42
C VAL A 221 -0.96 11.15 -14.31
N PHE A 222 -0.42 10.52 -15.35
CA PHE A 222 -0.19 9.08 -15.37
C PHE A 222 1.26 8.80 -14.99
N ARG A 223 1.48 7.79 -14.15
CA ARG A 223 2.81 7.25 -13.94
C ARG A 223 3.09 6.19 -15.00
N VAL A 224 4.01 6.49 -15.88
CA VAL A 224 4.43 5.60 -16.96
C VAL A 224 5.81 5.02 -16.63
N HIS A 225 6.02 3.77 -16.99
CA HIS A 225 7.31 3.09 -16.93
C HIS A 225 7.69 2.63 -18.32
N ASP A 226 8.95 2.86 -18.68
CA ASP A 226 9.52 2.33 -19.91
C ASP A 226 9.69 0.81 -19.81
N GLU A 227 9.86 0.18 -20.97
CA GLU A 227 10.25 -1.23 -21.03
C GLU A 227 11.65 -1.43 -20.45
N PRO A 228 11.94 -2.60 -19.87
CA PRO A 228 13.27 -2.90 -19.36
C PRO A 228 14.34 -2.76 -20.45
N ASP A 229 15.48 -2.19 -20.09
CA ASP A 229 16.65 -2.07 -20.95
C ASP A 229 17.21 -3.48 -21.28
N GLU A 230 17.19 -3.86 -22.56
CA GLU A 230 17.63 -5.18 -23.01
C GLU A 230 19.11 -5.44 -22.67
N ALA A 231 19.96 -4.41 -22.78
CA ALA A 231 21.39 -4.56 -22.47
C ALA A 231 21.62 -4.85 -20.98
N LYS A 232 20.83 -4.21 -20.10
CA LYS A 232 20.86 -4.48 -18.66
C LYS A 232 20.34 -5.88 -18.34
N LEU A 233 19.27 -6.32 -18.99
CA LEU A 233 18.75 -7.67 -18.82
C LEU A 233 19.77 -8.73 -19.27
N ASP A 234 20.47 -8.51 -20.38
CA ASP A 234 21.54 -9.40 -20.86
C ASP A 234 22.76 -9.39 -19.93
N GLN A 235 23.07 -8.24 -19.33
CA GLN A 235 24.12 -8.16 -18.32
C GLN A 235 23.75 -8.96 -17.06
N LEU A 236 22.53 -8.77 -16.55
CA LEU A 236 21.99 -9.54 -15.43
C LEU A 236 22.05 -11.04 -15.73
N LYS A 237 21.56 -11.47 -16.90
CA LYS A 237 21.58 -12.87 -17.35
C LYS A 237 22.98 -13.47 -17.32
N ARG A 238 24.00 -12.72 -17.75
CA ARG A 238 25.42 -13.17 -17.72
C ARG A 238 25.92 -13.31 -16.28
N VAL A 239 25.67 -12.34 -15.43
CA VAL A 239 26.13 -12.38 -14.03
C VAL A 239 25.49 -13.53 -13.28
N ILE A 240 24.16 -13.67 -13.32
CA ILE A 240 23.47 -14.76 -12.61
C ILE A 240 23.81 -16.14 -13.18
N GLY A 241 24.19 -16.22 -14.48
CA GLY A 241 24.67 -17.44 -15.12
C GLY A 241 25.92 -18.00 -14.44
N SER A 242 26.82 -17.16 -13.92
CA SER A 242 28.00 -17.60 -13.16
C SER A 242 27.63 -18.22 -11.79
N PHE A 243 26.43 -17.97 -11.28
CA PHE A 243 25.89 -18.59 -10.08
C PHE A 243 24.97 -19.79 -10.38
N GLY A 244 24.83 -20.18 -11.65
CA GLY A 244 24.02 -21.32 -12.08
C GLY A 244 22.54 -21.01 -12.28
N TYR A 245 22.12 -19.71 -12.28
CA TYR A 245 20.76 -19.29 -12.59
C TYR A 245 20.58 -18.92 -14.05
N SER A 246 19.34 -18.93 -14.52
CA SER A 246 19.00 -18.58 -15.90
C SER A 246 17.78 -17.67 -15.96
N LEU A 247 17.76 -16.75 -16.95
CA LEU A 247 16.59 -15.94 -17.29
C LEU A 247 16.09 -16.32 -18.69
N ASN A 248 14.77 -16.35 -18.82
CA ASN A 248 14.10 -16.47 -20.11
C ASN A 248 13.60 -15.08 -20.53
N LEU A 249 14.22 -14.51 -21.54
CA LEU A 249 13.92 -13.17 -22.07
C LEU A 249 13.10 -13.21 -23.38
N ALA A 250 12.45 -14.34 -23.70
CA ALA A 250 11.72 -14.52 -24.96
C ALA A 250 10.45 -13.65 -25.06
N SER A 251 9.84 -13.27 -23.95
CA SER A 251 8.70 -12.38 -23.89
C SER A 251 8.66 -11.64 -22.54
N ALA A 252 7.91 -10.54 -22.45
CA ALA A 252 7.73 -9.80 -21.20
C ALA A 252 7.20 -10.72 -20.07
N GLU A 253 6.26 -11.60 -20.39
CA GLU A 253 5.68 -12.56 -19.43
C GLU A 253 6.71 -13.58 -18.95
N SER A 254 7.48 -14.18 -19.86
CA SER A 254 8.53 -15.15 -19.51
C SER A 254 9.68 -14.48 -18.74
N THR A 255 10.02 -13.24 -19.08
CA THR A 255 11.00 -12.42 -18.35
C THR A 255 10.54 -12.19 -16.90
N ALA A 256 9.32 -11.67 -16.70
CA ALA A 256 8.77 -11.44 -15.36
C ALA A 256 8.68 -12.74 -14.54
N HIS A 257 8.23 -13.84 -15.16
CA HIS A 257 8.16 -15.15 -14.50
C HIS A 257 9.55 -15.65 -14.08
N SER A 258 10.55 -15.55 -14.95
CA SER A 258 11.91 -16.02 -14.64
C SER A 258 12.60 -15.14 -13.60
N ILE A 259 12.35 -13.82 -13.58
CA ILE A 259 12.82 -12.93 -12.54
C ILE A 259 12.18 -13.27 -11.19
N ASN A 260 10.86 -13.45 -11.14
CA ASN A 260 10.17 -13.86 -9.91
C ASN A 260 10.68 -15.20 -9.36
N LYS A 261 10.97 -16.15 -10.25
CA LYS A 261 11.61 -17.43 -9.89
C LYS A 261 13.00 -17.21 -9.31
N LEU A 262 13.82 -16.40 -9.98
CA LEU A 262 15.17 -16.06 -9.52
C LEU A 262 15.13 -15.47 -8.10
N LEU A 263 14.31 -14.42 -7.88
CA LEU A 263 14.15 -13.76 -6.58
C LEU A 263 13.72 -14.74 -5.47
N LYS A 264 12.88 -15.71 -5.81
CA LYS A 264 12.50 -16.78 -4.88
C LYS A 264 13.66 -17.74 -4.60
N ASP A 265 14.40 -18.13 -5.64
CA ASP A 265 15.46 -19.14 -5.57
C ASP A 265 16.72 -18.63 -4.84
N ILE A 266 17.00 -17.31 -4.88
CA ILE A 266 18.14 -16.69 -4.17
C ILE A 266 17.83 -16.34 -2.72
N ARG A 267 16.59 -16.40 -2.29
CA ARG A 267 16.16 -15.98 -0.95
C ARG A 267 16.95 -16.75 0.13
N ASN A 268 17.52 -16.01 1.07
CA ASN A 268 18.40 -16.49 2.15
C ASN A 268 19.70 -17.17 1.65
N LYS A 269 20.10 -16.95 0.39
CA LYS A 269 21.38 -17.41 -0.11
C LYS A 269 22.46 -16.33 -0.03
N ARG A 270 23.72 -16.76 -0.09
CA ARG A 270 24.88 -15.86 0.03
C ARG A 270 24.94 -14.79 -1.05
N GLU A 271 24.48 -15.11 -2.26
CA GLU A 271 24.46 -14.24 -3.43
C GLU A 271 23.23 -13.30 -3.49
N GLN A 272 22.27 -13.41 -2.57
CA GLN A 272 21.01 -12.64 -2.60
C GLN A 272 21.28 -11.15 -2.71
N ASN A 273 22.08 -10.58 -1.80
CA ASN A 273 22.32 -9.12 -1.76
C ASN A 273 22.97 -8.60 -3.06
N LEU A 274 23.85 -9.39 -3.67
CA LEU A 274 24.47 -9.02 -4.94
C LEU A 274 23.44 -9.00 -6.09
N ILE A 275 22.61 -10.04 -6.16
CA ILE A 275 21.63 -10.18 -7.24
C ILE A 275 20.46 -9.18 -7.06
N ASP A 276 20.05 -8.92 -5.83
CA ASP A 276 19.01 -7.89 -5.53
C ASP A 276 19.46 -6.46 -5.87
N THR A 277 20.77 -6.21 -5.96
CA THR A 277 21.34 -4.91 -6.32
C THR A 277 21.46 -4.70 -7.84
N LEU A 278 21.54 -5.78 -8.59
CA LEU A 278 21.68 -5.76 -10.07
C LEU A 278 20.32 -5.58 -10.76
#